data_0c56a087845679263cd42f75ab0c332a
#
_entry.id   0c56a087845679263cd42f75ab0c332a
#
_cell.length_a   1.000
_cell.length_b   1.000
_cell.length_c   1.000
_cell.angle_alpha   90.00
_cell.angle_beta   90.00
_cell.angle_gamma   90.00
#
_symmetry.space_group_name_H-M   'P 1'
#
loop_
_entity.id
_entity.type
_entity.pdbx_description
1 polymer ?
#
loop_
_entity_poly.entity_id
_entity_poly.type
_entity_poly.pdbx_seq_one_letter_code
_entity_poly.pdbx_strand_id
1 'polypeptide(L)'
;MCMKMKRIAAAILAALAVSSAAYAAEPTDYPVTLCEKQPVTAVDFCYRITGDNAPEVLFGKNGLYASRYEPETGLLRVSIASAEPLMLAEPLFTIRTDGTAELENLLVNGEIETNPVLAHTPKEVPAAAPTCDKDGRTAGSICEVCGIVLKEQQSIPATGPVVQAALAEDGVLTVHGMVCDNESDTTHLLLAVYDADGRLLQMSDLSGQPRNAVSAVVENCGSAAQCKLFRLSETTAPVYSAVAVTVVK
;
A
#
# COMPACT_ATOMS: atom_id res chain seq x y z
N MET A 1 71.32 47.76 54.47
CA MET A 1 69.99 48.15 54.93
C MET A 1 69.05 47.92 53.77
N CYS A 2 68.38 46.76 53.75
CA CYS A 2 67.66 46.30 52.59
C CYS A 2 66.16 46.21 52.93
N MET A 3 65.38 47.10 52.37
CA MET A 3 63.87 47.10 52.51
C MET A 3 63.27 46.10 51.57
N LYS A 4 62.61 45.08 52.10
CA LYS A 4 61.79 44.12 51.33
C LYS A 4 60.42 44.69 51.02
N MET A 5 60.13 44.95 49.75
CA MET A 5 58.79 45.27 49.26
C MET A 5 57.97 43.97 49.13
N LYS A 6 56.91 43.83 49.94
CA LYS A 6 55.94 42.78 49.81
C LYS A 6 54.96 43.18 48.63
N ARG A 7 54.98 42.36 47.61
CA ARG A 7 53.97 42.41 46.55
C ARG A 7 52.67 41.69 47.00
N ILE A 8 51.61 42.44 47.13
CA ILE A 8 50.27 41.91 47.33
C ILE A 8 49.72 41.53 45.94
N ALA A 9 49.55 40.26 45.65
CA ALA A 9 48.90 39.76 44.50
C ALA A 9 47.37 39.74 44.79
N ALA A 10 46.62 40.66 44.18
CA ALA A 10 45.17 40.61 44.19
C ALA A 10 44.71 39.56 43.18
N ALA A 11 44.18 38.44 43.65
CA ALA A 11 43.50 37.43 42.80
C ALA A 11 42.10 37.94 42.49
N ILE A 12 41.87 38.34 41.23
CA ILE A 12 40.52 38.58 40.71
C ILE A 12 39.88 37.24 40.39
N LEU A 13 38.97 36.79 41.23
CA LEU A 13 38.11 35.64 40.95
C LEU A 13 37.01 36.14 39.99
N ALA A 14 37.17 35.91 38.69
CA ALA A 14 36.11 36.06 37.73
C ALA A 14 35.14 34.89 37.91
N ALA A 15 34.01 35.13 38.56
CA ALA A 15 32.91 34.18 38.58
C ALA A 15 32.27 34.15 37.17
N LEU A 16 32.60 33.14 36.40
CA LEU A 16 31.83 32.81 35.19
C LEU A 16 30.45 32.27 35.65
N ALA A 17 29.48 33.17 35.63
CA ALA A 17 28.08 32.74 35.64
C ALA A 17 27.81 32.01 34.34
N VAL A 18 27.89 30.68 34.33
CA VAL A 18 27.34 29.85 33.28
C VAL A 18 25.83 29.96 33.43
N SER A 19 25.20 30.84 32.67
CA SER A 19 23.77 30.80 32.50
C SER A 19 23.48 29.50 31.75
N SER A 20 23.02 28.45 32.46
CA SER A 20 22.36 27.32 31.87
C SER A 20 21.10 27.87 31.24
N ALA A 21 21.17 28.20 29.94
CA ALA A 21 19.94 28.32 29.14
C ALA A 21 19.28 26.94 29.27
N ALA A 22 18.18 26.89 30.00
CA ALA A 22 17.30 25.73 29.96
C ALA A 22 16.88 25.58 28.50
N TYR A 23 17.47 24.59 27.82
CA TYR A 23 16.95 24.19 26.51
C TYR A 23 15.54 23.71 26.79
N ALA A 24 14.54 24.46 26.30
CA ALA A 24 13.19 23.95 26.26
C ALA A 24 13.22 22.64 25.48
N ALA A 25 12.72 21.58 26.08
CA ALA A 25 12.63 20.29 25.38
C ALA A 25 11.85 20.48 24.09
N GLU A 26 12.37 19.98 22.97
CA GLU A 26 11.60 20.02 21.72
C GLU A 26 10.31 19.20 21.88
N PRO A 27 9.18 19.70 21.40
CA PRO A 27 7.92 19.00 21.54
C PRO A 27 7.97 17.67 20.79
N THR A 28 7.44 16.63 21.42
CA THR A 28 7.34 15.27 20.86
C THR A 28 5.91 14.99 20.43
N ASP A 29 5.75 14.35 19.30
CA ASP A 29 4.48 13.93 18.74
C ASP A 29 4.12 12.52 19.23
N TYR A 30 2.95 12.38 19.86
CA TYR A 30 2.37 11.12 20.32
C TYR A 30 1.13 10.80 19.47
N PRO A 31 1.26 10.03 18.37
CA PRO A 31 0.10 9.62 17.59
C PRO A 31 -0.75 8.62 18.38
N VAL A 32 -2.06 8.88 18.45
CA VAL A 32 -3.01 8.04 19.16
C VAL A 32 -3.84 7.25 18.17
N THR A 33 -3.67 5.94 18.20
CA THR A 33 -4.47 4.97 17.44
C THR A 33 -5.31 4.14 18.40
N LEU A 34 -6.31 3.45 17.89
CA LEU A 34 -7.15 2.52 18.64
C LEU A 34 -7.31 1.23 17.85
N CYS A 35 -6.99 0.11 18.49
CA CYS A 35 -7.15 -1.22 17.93
C CYS A 35 -8.39 -1.88 18.51
N GLU A 36 -9.54 -1.73 17.82
CA GLU A 36 -10.82 -2.26 18.26
C GLU A 36 -11.47 -3.11 17.14
N LYS A 37 -12.12 -4.22 17.53
CA LYS A 37 -12.80 -5.13 16.59
C LYS A 37 -14.20 -4.67 16.22
N GLN A 38 -14.86 -4.02 17.15
CA GLN A 38 -16.22 -3.53 16.93
C GLN A 38 -16.21 -2.16 16.27
N PRO A 39 -17.25 -1.81 15.53
CA PRO A 39 -17.38 -0.47 14.99
C PRO A 39 -17.39 0.57 16.11
N VAL A 40 -16.51 1.56 16.00
CA VAL A 40 -16.37 2.65 16.96
C VAL A 40 -16.95 3.91 16.35
N THR A 41 -17.92 4.52 17.03
CA THR A 41 -18.53 5.78 16.59
C THR A 41 -18.24 6.94 17.55
N ALA A 42 -17.83 6.64 18.79
CA ALA A 42 -17.47 7.64 19.78
C ALA A 42 -16.31 7.16 20.66
N VAL A 43 -15.39 8.05 20.97
CA VAL A 43 -14.29 7.82 21.91
C VAL A 43 -14.06 9.04 22.78
N ASP A 44 -13.77 8.81 24.07
CA ASP A 44 -13.35 9.83 25.01
C ASP A 44 -12.06 9.40 25.70
N PHE A 45 -10.98 10.10 25.39
CA PHE A 45 -9.68 9.88 26.00
C PHE A 45 -9.42 10.88 27.13
N CYS A 46 -8.81 10.43 28.19
CA CYS A 46 -8.27 11.28 29.26
C CYS A 46 -6.80 10.95 29.44
N TYR A 47 -5.93 11.91 29.15
CA TYR A 47 -4.48 11.80 29.30
C TYR A 47 -3.98 12.68 30.42
N ARG A 48 -2.95 12.22 31.15
CA ARG A 48 -2.12 13.04 32.03
C ARG A 48 -0.91 13.53 31.24
N ILE A 49 -0.76 14.85 31.20
CA ILE A 49 0.36 15.53 30.54
C ILE A 49 1.30 16.10 31.61
N THR A 50 2.60 15.92 31.42
CA THR A 50 3.62 16.37 32.40
C THR A 50 4.51 17.51 31.86
N GLY A 51 4.28 18.02 30.68
CA GLY A 51 5.05 19.11 30.08
C GLY A 51 4.86 20.46 30.78
N ASP A 52 5.79 21.37 30.54
CA ASP A 52 5.76 22.73 31.06
C ASP A 52 4.77 23.63 30.30
N ASN A 53 4.50 23.28 29.02
CA ASN A 53 3.59 24.00 28.14
C ASN A 53 2.28 23.24 27.92
N ALA A 54 1.22 23.97 27.60
CA ALA A 54 -0.05 23.34 27.21
C ALA A 54 0.15 22.47 25.94
N PRO A 55 -0.38 21.23 25.93
CA PRO A 55 -0.27 20.37 24.77
C PRO A 55 -1.08 20.90 23.59
N GLU A 56 -0.60 20.65 22.39
CA GLU A 56 -1.34 20.85 21.14
C GLU A 56 -1.98 19.52 20.72
N VAL A 57 -3.25 19.54 20.28
CA VAL A 57 -3.93 18.35 19.74
C VAL A 57 -4.18 18.54 18.26
N LEU A 58 -3.54 17.70 17.44
CA LEU A 58 -3.67 17.68 16.00
C LEU A 58 -4.66 16.56 15.63
N PHE A 59 -5.86 16.95 15.19
CA PHE A 59 -6.91 16.00 14.87
C PHE A 59 -6.75 15.42 13.45
N GLY A 60 -7.11 14.15 13.32
CA GLY A 60 -7.29 13.48 12.04
C GLY A 60 -8.52 13.99 11.28
N LYS A 61 -8.88 13.32 10.19
CA LYS A 61 -10.02 13.72 9.33
C LYS A 61 -11.37 13.10 9.74
N ASN A 62 -11.42 12.40 10.85
CA ASN A 62 -12.53 11.51 11.20
C ASN A 62 -13.43 12.11 12.28
N GLY A 63 -14.65 12.49 11.92
CA GLY A 63 -15.70 12.86 12.89
C GLY A 63 -15.65 14.30 13.39
N LEU A 64 -16.50 14.55 14.39
CA LEU A 64 -16.50 15.78 15.20
C LEU A 64 -15.62 15.55 16.41
N TYR A 65 -14.81 16.52 16.76
CA TYR A 65 -13.85 16.40 17.85
C TYR A 65 -13.82 17.65 18.73
N ALA A 66 -13.49 17.42 19.99
CA ALA A 66 -13.24 18.47 20.97
C ALA A 66 -12.06 18.06 21.85
N SER A 67 -11.27 19.04 22.29
CA SER A 67 -10.26 18.83 23.31
C SER A 67 -10.31 19.91 24.38
N ARG A 68 -9.94 19.55 25.59
CA ARG A 68 -9.83 20.44 26.73
C ARG A 68 -8.64 20.04 27.58
N TYR A 69 -7.75 20.97 27.82
CA TYR A 69 -6.64 20.83 28.75
C TYR A 69 -6.92 21.61 30.03
N GLU A 70 -6.65 21.00 31.20
CA GLU A 70 -6.77 21.60 32.52
C GLU A 70 -5.37 21.73 33.15
N PRO A 71 -4.74 22.92 33.09
CA PRO A 71 -3.35 23.10 33.55
C PRO A 71 -3.14 22.76 35.03
N GLU A 72 -4.14 23.00 35.89
CA GLU A 72 -4.06 22.75 37.34
C GLU A 72 -3.95 21.26 37.67
N THR A 73 -4.53 20.40 36.84
CA THR A 73 -4.56 18.95 37.04
C THR A 73 -3.63 18.21 36.06
N GLY A 74 -3.18 18.88 35.01
CA GLY A 74 -2.42 18.27 33.91
C GLY A 74 -3.27 17.34 33.05
N LEU A 75 -4.61 17.41 33.14
CA LEU A 75 -5.50 16.51 32.41
C LEU A 75 -5.88 17.08 31.04
N LEU A 76 -5.62 16.29 30.00
CA LEU A 76 -6.08 16.53 28.65
C LEU A 76 -7.22 15.55 28.33
N ARG A 77 -8.40 16.08 28.02
CA ARG A 77 -9.54 15.32 27.53
C ARG A 77 -9.69 15.52 26.03
N VAL A 78 -9.88 14.42 25.29
CA VAL A 78 -10.11 14.43 23.84
C VAL A 78 -11.30 13.56 23.52
N SER A 79 -12.33 14.14 22.92
CA SER A 79 -13.56 13.46 22.53
C SER A 79 -13.72 13.50 21.03
N ILE A 80 -14.05 12.37 20.42
CA ILE A 80 -14.33 12.23 18.99
C ILE A 80 -15.65 11.48 18.84
N ALA A 81 -16.53 11.98 17.97
CA ALA A 81 -17.79 11.31 17.64
C ALA A 81 -18.08 11.42 16.15
N SER A 82 -18.69 10.39 15.58
CA SER A 82 -19.05 10.30 14.18
C SER A 82 -20.38 9.58 14.00
N ALA A 83 -21.14 9.93 12.95
CA ALA A 83 -22.33 9.19 12.55
C ALA A 83 -21.99 7.85 11.89
N GLU A 84 -20.80 7.75 11.28
CA GLU A 84 -20.26 6.54 10.67
C GLU A 84 -19.11 6.00 11.54
N PRO A 85 -18.76 4.71 11.43
CA PRO A 85 -17.62 4.16 12.13
C PRO A 85 -16.32 4.93 11.86
N LEU A 86 -15.55 5.21 12.90
CA LEU A 86 -14.26 5.88 12.82
C LEU A 86 -13.26 5.00 12.05
N MET A 87 -12.41 5.63 11.24
CA MET A 87 -11.31 4.95 10.54
C MET A 87 -10.15 4.76 11.51
N LEU A 88 -10.00 3.53 12.02
CA LEU A 88 -9.00 3.22 13.05
C LEU A 88 -7.62 2.85 12.49
N ALA A 89 -7.48 2.68 11.17
CA ALA A 89 -6.21 2.32 10.53
C ALA A 89 -5.14 3.43 10.64
N GLU A 90 -5.59 4.68 10.78
CA GLU A 90 -4.75 5.86 10.94
C GLU A 90 -4.90 6.43 12.36
N PRO A 91 -3.96 7.27 12.82
CA PRO A 91 -4.10 7.96 14.09
C PRO A 91 -5.39 8.80 14.14
N LEU A 92 -6.17 8.65 15.21
CA LEU A 92 -7.35 9.45 15.46
C LEU A 92 -6.99 10.91 15.71
N PHE A 93 -5.89 11.13 16.43
CA PHE A 93 -5.27 12.43 16.68
C PHE A 93 -3.81 12.24 17.12
N THR A 94 -3.07 13.35 17.18
CA THR A 94 -1.70 13.38 17.70
C THR A 94 -1.64 14.40 18.84
N ILE A 95 -1.06 14.01 19.97
CA ILE A 95 -0.74 14.94 21.06
C ILE A 95 0.69 15.40 20.85
N ARG A 96 0.90 16.72 20.79
CA ARG A 96 2.23 17.32 20.75
C ARG A 96 2.49 18.00 22.09
N THR A 97 3.53 17.58 22.78
CA THR A 97 3.90 18.09 24.10
C THR A 97 5.41 18.05 24.31
N ASP A 98 5.93 18.93 25.15
CA ASP A 98 7.34 18.94 25.61
C ASP A 98 7.59 17.99 26.78
N GLY A 99 6.58 17.23 27.21
CA GLY A 99 6.66 16.26 28.29
C GLY A 99 6.16 14.88 27.86
N THR A 100 5.48 14.18 28.77
CA THR A 100 4.88 12.86 28.51
C THR A 100 3.36 12.95 28.44
N ALA A 101 2.77 12.00 27.73
CA ALA A 101 1.33 11.81 27.65
C ALA A 101 0.98 10.38 28.09
N GLU A 102 0.35 10.22 29.25
CA GLU A 102 -0.05 8.94 29.81
C GLU A 102 -1.57 8.80 29.79
N LEU A 103 -2.08 7.72 29.21
CA LEU A 103 -3.52 7.45 29.18
C LEU A 103 -4.00 7.08 30.59
N GLU A 104 -4.96 7.83 31.14
CA GLU A 104 -5.61 7.51 32.41
C GLU A 104 -6.94 6.79 32.23
N ASN A 105 -7.70 7.18 31.23
CA ASN A 105 -9.02 6.60 30.97
C ASN A 105 -9.38 6.68 29.49
N LEU A 106 -10.13 5.68 29.02
CA LEU A 106 -10.70 5.61 27.70
C LEU A 106 -12.14 5.10 27.77
N LEU A 107 -13.07 5.81 27.14
CA LEU A 107 -14.39 5.30 26.85
C LEU A 107 -14.51 5.07 25.35
N VAL A 108 -15.05 3.91 24.99
CA VAL A 108 -15.36 3.53 23.61
C VAL A 108 -16.86 3.30 23.51
N ASN A 109 -17.55 4.05 22.65
CA ASN A 109 -19.01 4.03 22.54
C ASN A 109 -19.76 4.23 23.88
N GLY A 110 -19.14 4.99 24.80
CA GLY A 110 -19.70 5.27 26.13
C GLY A 110 -19.39 4.23 27.21
N GLU A 111 -18.69 3.15 26.91
CA GLU A 111 -18.25 2.12 27.84
C GLU A 111 -16.77 2.30 28.21
N ILE A 112 -16.42 2.03 29.49
CA ILE A 112 -15.01 2.13 29.93
C ILE A 112 -14.21 0.96 29.36
N GLU A 113 -13.15 1.29 28.61
CA GLU A 113 -12.19 0.31 28.13
C GLU A 113 -11.10 0.07 29.18
N THR A 114 -11.04 -1.14 29.72
CA THR A 114 -10.12 -1.48 30.81
C THR A 114 -8.73 -1.91 30.36
N ASN A 115 -8.60 -2.38 29.13
CA ASN A 115 -7.34 -2.83 28.55
C ASN A 115 -7.18 -2.31 27.11
N PRO A 116 -7.08 -0.99 26.93
CA PRO A 116 -7.03 -0.41 25.60
C PRO A 116 -5.77 -0.83 24.84
N VAL A 117 -5.94 -1.26 23.61
CA VAL A 117 -4.82 -1.51 22.69
C VAL A 117 -4.69 -0.29 21.77
N LEU A 118 -3.68 0.53 22.03
CA LEU A 118 -3.44 1.80 21.34
C LEU A 118 -2.48 1.70 20.14
N ALA A 119 -2.10 0.48 19.77
CA ALA A 119 -1.23 0.25 18.61
C ALA A 119 -1.70 -0.96 17.82
N HIS A 120 -1.64 -0.86 16.51
CA HIS A 120 -1.89 -2.00 15.64
C HIS A 120 -0.64 -2.88 15.55
N THR A 121 -0.85 -4.20 15.54
CA THR A 121 0.20 -5.19 15.29
C THR A 121 0.10 -5.61 13.82
N PRO A 122 0.96 -5.10 12.92
CA PRO A 122 0.87 -5.40 11.50
C PRO A 122 1.28 -6.84 11.22
N LYS A 123 0.44 -7.54 10.46
CA LYS A 123 0.71 -8.84 9.86
C LYS A 123 0.73 -8.68 8.35
N GLU A 124 1.81 -9.12 7.73
CA GLU A 124 1.94 -9.03 6.27
C GLU A 124 0.96 -9.98 5.56
N VAL A 125 0.34 -9.45 4.51
CA VAL A 125 -0.41 -10.22 3.51
C VAL A 125 0.49 -10.28 2.27
N PRO A 126 0.95 -11.47 1.87
CA PRO A 126 1.94 -11.59 0.80
C PRO A 126 1.38 -11.11 -0.54
N ALA A 127 2.29 -10.63 -1.40
CA ALA A 127 1.99 -10.33 -2.78
C ALA A 127 1.69 -11.62 -3.55
N ALA A 128 0.82 -11.52 -4.54
CA ALA A 128 0.60 -12.54 -5.55
C ALA A 128 1.03 -11.99 -6.91
N ALA A 129 1.94 -12.67 -7.59
CA ALA A 129 2.34 -12.27 -8.93
C ALA A 129 1.15 -12.41 -9.91
N PRO A 130 0.98 -11.49 -10.88
CA PRO A 130 -0.01 -11.66 -11.92
C PRO A 130 0.34 -12.88 -12.77
N THR A 131 -0.68 -13.57 -13.24
CA THR A 131 -0.55 -14.61 -14.26
C THR A 131 -0.99 -14.05 -15.61
N CYS A 132 -0.99 -14.88 -16.64
CA CYS A 132 -1.44 -14.46 -17.96
C CYS A 132 -2.92 -14.04 -17.97
N ASP A 133 -3.76 -14.71 -17.18
CA ASP A 133 -5.23 -14.59 -17.17
C ASP A 133 -5.80 -14.01 -15.87
N LYS A 134 -4.98 -13.89 -14.82
CA LYS A 134 -5.44 -13.41 -13.51
C LYS A 134 -4.57 -12.26 -13.02
N ASP A 135 -5.23 -11.26 -12.50
CA ASP A 135 -4.56 -10.16 -11.83
C ASP A 135 -3.79 -10.64 -10.62
N GLY A 136 -2.60 -10.10 -10.46
CA GLY A 136 -1.81 -10.19 -9.25
C GLY A 136 -2.25 -9.17 -8.21
N ARG A 137 -1.58 -9.18 -7.06
CA ARG A 137 -1.77 -8.19 -5.98
C ARG A 137 -0.44 -7.83 -5.35
N THR A 138 -0.28 -6.57 -4.99
CA THR A 138 0.88 -6.13 -4.19
C THR A 138 0.81 -6.70 -2.78
N ALA A 139 1.92 -6.64 -2.04
CA ALA A 139 1.89 -6.94 -0.62
C ALA A 139 1.04 -5.89 0.12
N GLY A 140 0.26 -6.36 1.09
CA GLY A 140 -0.53 -5.55 2.00
C GLY A 140 -0.21 -5.86 3.45
N SER A 141 -0.99 -5.28 4.38
CA SER A 141 -0.93 -5.66 5.79
C SER A 141 -2.28 -5.46 6.48
N ILE A 142 -2.55 -6.32 7.44
CA ILE A 142 -3.72 -6.26 8.33
C ILE A 142 -3.24 -6.22 9.78
N CYS A 143 -4.05 -5.68 10.68
CA CYS A 143 -3.78 -5.83 12.10
C CYS A 143 -4.11 -7.26 12.56
N GLU A 144 -3.17 -7.95 13.21
CA GLU A 144 -3.39 -9.31 13.72
C GLU A 144 -4.44 -9.36 14.83
N VAL A 145 -4.58 -8.27 15.61
CA VAL A 145 -5.47 -8.19 16.78
C VAL A 145 -6.90 -7.86 16.36
N CYS A 146 -7.11 -6.77 15.61
CA CYS A 146 -8.45 -6.30 15.24
C CYS A 146 -8.89 -6.62 13.81
N GLY A 147 -7.98 -7.07 12.94
CA GLY A 147 -8.28 -7.43 11.55
C GLY A 147 -8.40 -6.25 10.58
N ILE A 148 -8.23 -5.02 11.06
CA ILE A 148 -8.30 -3.82 10.20
C ILE A 148 -7.18 -3.87 9.15
N VAL A 149 -7.52 -3.48 7.91
CA VAL A 149 -6.55 -3.33 6.83
C VAL A 149 -5.71 -2.08 7.08
N LEU A 150 -4.42 -2.27 7.32
CA LEU A 150 -3.45 -1.19 7.54
C LEU A 150 -2.82 -0.71 6.23
N LYS A 151 -2.67 -1.65 5.28
CA LYS A 151 -2.19 -1.36 3.94
C LYS A 151 -2.96 -2.21 2.95
N GLU A 152 -3.69 -1.56 2.06
CA GLU A 152 -4.43 -2.25 1.01
C GLU A 152 -3.51 -2.88 -0.02
N GLN A 153 -3.92 -4.07 -0.50
CA GLN A 153 -3.32 -4.69 -1.66
C GLN A 153 -3.84 -4.00 -2.92
N GLN A 154 -2.92 -3.57 -3.79
CA GLN A 154 -3.28 -3.02 -5.10
C GLN A 154 -3.30 -4.13 -6.14
N SER A 155 -4.26 -4.10 -7.07
CA SER A 155 -4.31 -5.02 -8.19
C SER A 155 -3.15 -4.74 -9.15
N ILE A 156 -2.50 -5.81 -9.62
CA ILE A 156 -1.51 -5.79 -10.69
C ILE A 156 -2.18 -6.48 -11.87
N PRO A 157 -2.40 -5.80 -12.99
CA PRO A 157 -3.10 -6.37 -14.12
C PRO A 157 -2.45 -7.67 -14.61
N ALA A 158 -3.29 -8.61 -15.06
CA ALA A 158 -2.84 -9.82 -15.74
C ALA A 158 -1.93 -9.47 -16.92
N THR A 159 -0.90 -10.28 -17.16
CA THR A 159 0.07 -9.99 -18.22
C THR A 159 -0.50 -10.15 -19.63
N GLY A 160 -1.60 -10.90 -19.76
CA GLY A 160 -2.22 -11.22 -21.03
C GLY A 160 -1.37 -12.15 -21.90
N PRO A 161 -1.88 -12.55 -23.05
CA PRO A 161 -1.11 -13.29 -24.04
C PRO A 161 -0.09 -12.37 -24.74
N VAL A 162 1.12 -12.86 -24.94
CA VAL A 162 2.19 -12.15 -25.65
C VAL A 162 2.54 -12.96 -26.90
N VAL A 163 2.01 -12.54 -28.06
CA VAL A 163 2.21 -13.22 -29.33
C VAL A 163 2.74 -12.21 -30.36
N GLN A 164 3.72 -12.63 -31.13
CA GLN A 164 4.33 -11.86 -32.22
C GLN A 164 4.16 -12.60 -33.53
N ALA A 165 3.98 -11.85 -34.62
CA ALA A 165 3.89 -12.39 -35.94
C ALA A 165 4.78 -11.56 -36.90
N ALA A 166 5.69 -12.23 -37.58
CA ALA A 166 6.62 -11.62 -38.54
C ALA A 166 6.46 -12.27 -39.91
N LEU A 167 6.34 -11.44 -40.96
CA LEU A 167 6.25 -11.87 -42.32
C LEU A 167 7.58 -11.59 -43.04
N ALA A 168 8.20 -12.64 -43.55
CA ALA A 168 9.43 -12.54 -44.35
C ALA A 168 9.13 -12.20 -45.82
N GLU A 169 10.13 -11.70 -46.54
CA GLU A 169 10.02 -11.28 -47.95
C GLU A 169 9.58 -12.43 -48.89
N ASP A 170 9.90 -13.67 -48.54
CA ASP A 170 9.51 -14.87 -49.29
C ASP A 170 8.05 -15.29 -49.07
N GLY A 171 7.30 -14.53 -48.24
CA GLY A 171 5.90 -14.80 -47.94
C GLY A 171 5.70 -15.84 -46.85
N VAL A 172 6.74 -16.16 -46.08
CA VAL A 172 6.65 -17.03 -44.92
C VAL A 172 6.28 -16.21 -43.67
N LEU A 173 5.18 -16.57 -43.03
CA LEU A 173 4.72 -15.97 -41.75
C LEU A 173 5.17 -16.83 -40.59
N THR A 174 5.94 -16.25 -39.69
CA THR A 174 6.32 -16.87 -38.43
C THR A 174 5.54 -16.26 -37.28
N VAL A 175 4.84 -17.10 -36.49
CA VAL A 175 4.09 -16.69 -35.30
C VAL A 175 4.66 -17.40 -34.09
N HIS A 176 5.01 -16.66 -33.06
CA HIS A 176 5.54 -17.22 -31.82
C HIS A 176 5.12 -16.39 -30.61
N GLY A 177 5.06 -17.03 -29.45
CA GLY A 177 4.72 -16.36 -28.21
C GLY A 177 4.12 -17.25 -27.15
N MET A 178 3.46 -16.61 -26.20
CA MET A 178 2.77 -17.29 -25.12
C MET A 178 1.29 -16.91 -25.12
N VAL A 179 0.43 -17.90 -24.92
CA VAL A 179 -1.01 -17.72 -24.70
C VAL A 179 -1.37 -18.17 -23.28
N CYS A 180 -2.44 -17.63 -22.76
CA CYS A 180 -2.90 -18.00 -21.42
C CYS A 180 -3.35 -19.48 -21.41
N ASP A 181 -2.86 -20.23 -20.43
CA ASP A 181 -3.26 -21.62 -20.22
C ASP A 181 -4.38 -21.67 -19.18
N ASN A 182 -5.51 -22.29 -19.55
CA ASN A 182 -6.55 -22.68 -18.61
C ASN A 182 -6.38 -24.17 -18.33
N GLU A 183 -5.94 -24.49 -17.12
CA GLU A 183 -5.57 -25.84 -16.68
C GLU A 183 -6.69 -26.91 -16.82
N SER A 184 -7.91 -26.52 -17.12
CA SER A 184 -9.08 -27.40 -16.97
C SER A 184 -9.62 -28.06 -18.22
N ASP A 185 -9.20 -27.65 -19.45
CA ASP A 185 -9.85 -28.17 -20.67
C ASP A 185 -8.90 -28.62 -21.78
N THR A 186 -9.22 -29.75 -22.39
CA THR A 186 -8.77 -30.11 -23.74
C THR A 186 -9.31 -29.07 -24.71
N THR A 187 -8.45 -28.15 -25.13
CA THR A 187 -8.84 -27.04 -25.99
C THR A 187 -8.10 -27.10 -27.32
N HIS A 188 -8.80 -26.73 -28.38
CA HIS A 188 -8.19 -26.54 -29.71
C HIS A 188 -7.62 -25.14 -29.81
N LEU A 189 -6.38 -25.03 -30.25
CA LEU A 189 -5.73 -23.76 -30.56
C LEU A 189 -5.67 -23.59 -32.08
N LEU A 190 -6.39 -22.62 -32.63
CA LEU A 190 -6.42 -22.33 -34.04
C LEU A 190 -5.78 -20.99 -34.34
N LEU A 191 -4.90 -20.98 -35.35
CA LEU A 191 -4.34 -19.78 -35.93
C LEU A 191 -5.03 -19.47 -37.25
N ALA A 192 -5.67 -18.30 -37.36
CA ALA A 192 -6.24 -17.79 -38.59
C ALA A 192 -5.46 -16.57 -39.08
N VAL A 193 -5.06 -16.56 -40.34
CA VAL A 193 -4.29 -15.50 -40.99
C VAL A 193 -5.20 -14.74 -41.95
N TYR A 194 -5.17 -13.41 -41.90
CA TYR A 194 -6.00 -12.51 -42.68
C TYR A 194 -5.14 -11.51 -43.46
N ASP A 195 -5.63 -11.10 -44.65
CA ASP A 195 -5.08 -9.97 -45.40
C ASP A 195 -5.54 -8.61 -44.82
N ALA A 196 -5.12 -7.53 -45.47
CA ALA A 196 -5.45 -6.16 -45.07
C ALA A 196 -6.97 -5.83 -45.22
N ASP A 197 -7.66 -6.55 -46.08
CA ASP A 197 -9.11 -6.40 -46.32
C ASP A 197 -9.94 -7.27 -45.35
N GLY A 198 -9.28 -8.01 -44.46
CA GLY A 198 -9.92 -8.89 -43.47
C GLY A 198 -10.38 -10.23 -44.06
N ARG A 199 -9.89 -10.62 -45.23
CA ARG A 199 -10.21 -11.93 -45.83
C ARG A 199 -9.31 -13.00 -45.24
N LEU A 200 -9.89 -14.16 -44.90
CA LEU A 200 -9.15 -15.31 -44.40
C LEU A 200 -8.25 -15.87 -45.50
N LEU A 201 -6.95 -15.89 -45.28
CA LEU A 201 -5.94 -16.48 -46.15
C LEU A 201 -5.72 -17.97 -45.83
N GLN A 202 -5.52 -18.26 -44.55
CA GLN A 202 -5.22 -19.61 -44.09
C GLN A 202 -5.67 -19.82 -42.64
N MET A 203 -5.94 -21.09 -42.28
CA MET A 203 -6.18 -21.54 -40.91
C MET A 203 -5.31 -22.75 -40.61
N SER A 204 -4.69 -22.76 -39.45
CA SER A 204 -3.83 -23.84 -38.96
C SER A 204 -4.25 -24.30 -37.57
N ASP A 205 -4.31 -25.61 -37.38
CA ASP A 205 -4.55 -26.21 -36.06
C ASP A 205 -3.21 -26.37 -35.32
N LEU A 206 -3.09 -25.74 -34.16
CA LEU A 206 -1.90 -25.77 -33.31
C LEU A 206 -2.13 -26.58 -32.04
N SER A 207 -3.20 -27.36 -31.96
CA SER A 207 -3.62 -28.10 -30.74
C SER A 207 -2.59 -29.11 -30.23
N GLY A 208 -1.66 -29.55 -31.08
CA GLY A 208 -0.56 -30.46 -30.69
C GLY A 208 0.64 -29.78 -30.02
N GLN A 209 0.61 -28.47 -29.83
CA GLN A 209 1.71 -27.71 -29.21
C GLN A 209 1.57 -27.64 -27.68
N PRO A 210 2.65 -27.26 -26.95
CA PRO A 210 2.55 -26.99 -25.52
C PRO A 210 1.44 -25.96 -25.23
N ARG A 211 0.67 -26.20 -24.18
CA ARG A 211 -0.55 -25.43 -23.88
C ARG A 211 -0.36 -23.91 -23.78
N ASN A 212 0.80 -23.46 -23.32
CA ASN A 212 1.12 -22.06 -23.08
C ASN A 212 2.02 -21.43 -24.15
N ALA A 213 2.47 -22.18 -25.15
CA ALA A 213 3.36 -21.68 -26.20
C ALA A 213 2.68 -21.77 -27.56
N VAL A 214 2.95 -20.80 -28.41
CA VAL A 214 2.60 -20.78 -29.82
C VAL A 214 3.89 -20.74 -30.63
N SER A 215 4.01 -21.65 -31.59
CA SER A 215 5.08 -21.64 -32.58
C SER A 215 4.50 -22.15 -33.89
N ALA A 216 4.32 -21.30 -34.88
CA ALA A 216 3.79 -21.66 -36.18
C ALA A 216 4.61 -21.01 -37.29
N VAL A 217 4.84 -21.77 -38.37
CA VAL A 217 5.35 -21.28 -39.65
C VAL A 217 4.27 -21.54 -40.69
N VAL A 218 3.85 -20.50 -41.39
CA VAL A 218 2.76 -20.55 -42.37
C VAL A 218 3.31 -20.03 -43.69
N GLU A 219 3.32 -20.87 -44.70
CA GLU A 219 3.83 -20.53 -46.04
C GLU A 219 2.74 -19.87 -46.90
N ASN A 220 3.15 -19.21 -47.98
CA ASN A 220 2.28 -18.56 -48.95
C ASN A 220 1.37 -17.46 -48.38
N CYS A 221 1.86 -16.74 -47.39
CA CYS A 221 1.14 -15.67 -46.67
C CYS A 221 1.61 -14.26 -47.07
N GLY A 222 2.11 -14.04 -48.26
CA GLY A 222 2.74 -12.75 -48.66
C GLY A 222 1.85 -11.52 -48.54
N SER A 223 0.52 -11.67 -48.46
CA SER A 223 -0.45 -10.58 -48.19
C SER A 223 -0.95 -10.53 -46.74
N ALA A 224 -0.38 -11.31 -45.83
CA ALA A 224 -0.79 -11.33 -44.43
C ALA A 224 -0.60 -9.94 -43.80
N ALA A 225 -1.62 -9.49 -43.08
CA ALA A 225 -1.65 -8.22 -42.34
C ALA A 225 -2.02 -8.42 -40.87
N GLN A 226 -2.81 -9.43 -40.56
CA GLN A 226 -3.23 -9.75 -39.22
C GLN A 226 -3.35 -11.27 -39.04
N CYS A 227 -3.05 -11.76 -37.86
CA CYS A 227 -3.45 -13.10 -37.46
C CYS A 227 -4.26 -13.06 -36.16
N LYS A 228 -5.11 -14.07 -35.99
CA LYS A 228 -5.91 -14.27 -34.79
C LYS A 228 -5.72 -15.68 -34.25
N LEU A 229 -5.53 -15.76 -32.97
CA LEU A 229 -5.50 -17.04 -32.25
C LEU A 229 -6.82 -17.23 -31.54
N PHE A 230 -7.44 -18.36 -31.80
CA PHE A 230 -8.68 -18.79 -31.17
C PHE A 230 -8.42 -19.99 -30.29
N ARG A 231 -8.87 -19.93 -29.03
CA ARG A 231 -8.92 -21.11 -28.20
C ARG A 231 -10.37 -21.54 -28.07
N LEU A 232 -10.66 -22.75 -28.50
CA LEU A 232 -11.98 -23.32 -28.54
C LEU A 232 -12.04 -24.54 -27.61
N SER A 233 -13.16 -24.74 -26.94
CA SER A 233 -13.46 -25.98 -26.19
C SER A 233 -13.65 -27.16 -27.14
N GLU A 234 -13.75 -28.37 -26.61
CA GLU A 234 -14.09 -29.58 -27.39
C GLU A 234 -15.42 -29.43 -28.17
N THR A 235 -16.33 -28.60 -27.66
CA THR A 235 -17.59 -28.29 -28.33
C THR A 235 -17.49 -27.12 -29.30
N THR A 236 -16.26 -26.68 -29.65
CA THR A 236 -15.97 -25.55 -30.53
C THR A 236 -16.48 -24.18 -30.05
N ALA A 237 -16.85 -24.07 -28.77
CA ALA A 237 -17.19 -22.78 -28.19
C ALA A 237 -15.92 -22.01 -27.81
N PRO A 238 -15.88 -20.66 -28.02
CA PRO A 238 -14.75 -19.84 -27.61
C PRO A 238 -14.55 -19.91 -26.09
N VAL A 239 -13.34 -20.22 -25.65
CA VAL A 239 -12.98 -20.24 -24.22
C VAL A 239 -12.70 -18.82 -23.72
N TYR A 240 -12.12 -17.98 -24.59
CA TYR A 240 -11.93 -16.53 -24.36
C TYR A 240 -11.85 -15.76 -25.69
N SER A 241 -11.79 -14.45 -25.59
CA SER A 241 -11.68 -13.58 -26.77
C SER A 241 -10.44 -13.92 -27.60
N ALA A 242 -10.59 -13.88 -28.93
CA ALA A 242 -9.49 -14.12 -29.85
C ALA A 242 -8.35 -13.13 -29.62
N VAL A 243 -7.11 -13.64 -29.59
CA VAL A 243 -5.91 -12.82 -29.53
C VAL A 243 -5.59 -12.33 -30.95
N ALA A 244 -5.76 -11.04 -31.19
CA ALA A 244 -5.41 -10.41 -32.47
C ALA A 244 -3.95 -9.93 -32.45
N VAL A 245 -3.18 -10.29 -33.46
CA VAL A 245 -1.77 -9.94 -33.59
C VAL A 245 -1.55 -9.27 -34.95
N THR A 246 -1.00 -8.06 -34.94
CA THR A 246 -0.58 -7.37 -36.17
C THR A 246 0.69 -8.01 -36.73
N VAL A 247 0.70 -8.27 -38.03
CA VAL A 247 1.86 -8.84 -38.71
C VAL A 247 2.87 -7.72 -38.98
N VAL A 248 4.11 -7.93 -38.53
CA VAL A 248 5.22 -7.04 -38.79
C VAL A 248 5.95 -7.53 -40.07
N LYS A 249 6.22 -6.60 -40.98
CA LYS A 249 6.94 -6.86 -42.22
C LYS A 249 8.39 -6.45 -42.11
#